data_c2b6338190851883d684145c3bf3ac9d
#
_entry.id   c2b6338190851883d684145c3bf3ac9d
#
_cell.length_a   1.000
_cell.length_b   1.000
_cell.length_c   1.000
_cell.angle_alpha   90.00
_cell.angle_beta   90.00
_cell.angle_gamma   90.00
#
_symmetry.space_group_name_H-M   'P 1'
#
loop_
_entity.id
_entity.type
_entity.pdbx_description
1 polymer ?
#
loop_
_entity_poly.entity_id
_entity_poly.type
_entity_poly.pdbx_seq_one_letter_code
_entity_poly.pdbx_strand_id
1 'polypeptide(L)'
;MKGRKSALAGQPYAARREALYGPLRAEGLFTWDMMYGQEYALADLYGLGRSLLQEMRTAAEALGRIYARTVRVVQQGEPVLWRELGLPEATYGAIRLCIDESIATLIGRFDFAVTPSGVKMLEFNSDTPTGIVEAFHVNGRICAAYGAEDPNRGCSRQLTEAFGRLLQAYREQGYAAERVVFSALDWHEEDAGTTRYLLRQSGIAGASFAALADLRLMDERLWAPAEASGECGPLRPVDVWYRLHALEKLAEDSDADGFPTGEEALRLTAERRVAIINPPSGFVAQTKALQALIWNLHEAGEFYTPEEHEAIGRYMLPTYLEPRFASAGIPYVAKPIFGREGSDVTIYGADGLAVERSAEDEYADQPMVYQQYVQLPEIETETLAGRFRGSLLWGCFLIGGAPSAVIARVGGKITGNLSYYMPAALI
;
A
#
# COMPACT_ATOMS: atom_id res chain seq x y z
N MET A 1 34.40 -16.82 7.85
CA MET A 1 34.72 -16.35 6.49
C MET A 1 34.91 -14.83 6.57
N LYS A 2 36.10 -14.31 6.26
CA LYS A 2 36.36 -12.85 6.21
C LYS A 2 35.55 -12.30 5.05
N GLY A 3 34.52 -11.48 5.35
CA GLY A 3 33.70 -10.82 4.34
C GLY A 3 34.58 -9.99 3.40
N ARG A 4 34.46 -10.22 2.08
CA ARG A 4 34.95 -9.29 1.08
C ARG A 4 34.28 -7.95 1.37
N LYS A 5 35.05 -6.94 1.79
CA LYS A 5 34.58 -5.56 1.81
C LYS A 5 34.04 -5.27 0.42
N SER A 6 32.77 -4.87 0.32
CA SER A 6 32.16 -4.50 -0.95
C SER A 6 33.06 -3.42 -1.62
N ALA A 7 33.26 -3.56 -2.93
CA ALA A 7 34.02 -2.57 -3.72
C ALA A 7 33.37 -1.18 -3.68
N LEU A 8 32.09 -1.09 -3.21
CA LEU A 8 31.36 0.15 -3.03
C LEU A 8 31.72 0.86 -1.72
N ALA A 9 32.15 0.12 -0.68
CA ALA A 9 32.53 0.71 0.60
C ALA A 9 33.82 1.53 0.46
N GLY A 10 33.69 2.84 0.44
CA GLY A 10 34.81 3.78 0.28
C GLY A 10 34.74 4.64 -0.98
N GLN A 11 33.76 4.39 -1.85
CA GLN A 11 33.47 5.30 -2.97
C GLN A 11 32.66 6.53 -2.47
N PRO A 12 32.81 7.70 -3.14
CA PRO A 12 31.91 8.83 -2.91
C PRO A 12 30.45 8.43 -3.08
N TYR A 13 29.54 9.02 -2.30
CA TYR A 13 28.12 8.65 -2.27
C TYR A 13 27.47 8.63 -3.67
N ALA A 14 27.65 9.71 -4.45
CA ALA A 14 27.10 9.79 -5.80
C ALA A 14 27.58 8.66 -6.73
N ALA A 15 28.86 8.25 -6.61
CA ALA A 15 29.42 7.14 -7.39
C ALA A 15 28.82 5.79 -6.95
N ARG A 16 28.65 5.58 -5.63
CA ARG A 16 27.96 4.39 -5.11
C ARG A 16 26.53 4.31 -5.65
N ARG A 17 25.82 5.44 -5.58
CA ARG A 17 24.45 5.54 -6.04
C ARG A 17 24.32 5.21 -7.53
N GLU A 18 25.19 5.78 -8.38
CA GLU A 18 25.19 5.48 -9.80
C GLU A 18 25.51 4.00 -10.11
N ALA A 19 26.46 3.41 -9.38
CA ALA A 19 26.80 1.99 -9.53
C ALA A 19 25.63 1.05 -9.14
N LEU A 20 24.77 1.46 -8.21
CA LEU A 20 23.62 0.68 -7.75
C LEU A 20 22.40 0.86 -8.66
N TYR A 21 22.05 2.09 -8.98
CA TYR A 21 20.79 2.42 -9.68
C TYR A 21 20.91 2.55 -11.19
N GLY A 22 22.10 2.87 -11.72
CA GLY A 22 22.35 2.94 -13.16
C GLY A 22 21.93 1.68 -13.91
N PRO A 23 22.34 0.47 -13.48
CA PRO A 23 21.90 -0.79 -14.09
C PRO A 23 20.39 -1.01 -14.01
N LEU A 24 19.74 -0.63 -12.90
CA LEU A 24 18.28 -0.77 -12.70
C LEU A 24 17.49 0.14 -13.63
N ARG A 25 17.96 1.38 -13.82
CA ARG A 25 17.40 2.31 -14.82
C ARG A 25 17.52 1.75 -16.24
N ALA A 26 18.69 1.23 -16.57
CA ALA A 26 18.94 0.65 -17.91
C ALA A 26 18.06 -0.59 -18.20
N GLU A 27 17.71 -1.37 -17.17
CA GLU A 27 16.76 -2.49 -17.28
C GLU A 27 15.30 -2.01 -17.47
N GLY A 28 15.01 -0.72 -17.24
CA GLY A 28 13.65 -0.16 -17.30
C GLY A 28 12.69 -0.71 -16.25
N LEU A 29 13.22 -1.27 -15.16
CA LEU A 29 12.45 -1.86 -14.07
C LEU A 29 12.26 -0.92 -12.88
N PHE A 30 13.23 -0.03 -12.69
CA PHE A 30 13.22 0.97 -11.62
C PHE A 30 13.89 2.24 -12.13
N THR A 31 13.10 3.16 -12.65
CA THR A 31 13.57 4.42 -13.27
C THR A 31 13.41 5.62 -12.37
N TRP A 32 12.64 5.49 -11.27
CA TRP A 32 12.28 6.56 -10.33
C TRP A 32 13.14 6.59 -9.06
N ASP A 33 14.41 6.17 -9.14
CA ASP A 33 15.37 6.38 -8.03
C ASP A 33 15.60 7.87 -7.72
N MET A 34 15.26 8.73 -8.67
CA MET A 34 15.03 10.17 -8.50
C MET A 34 13.55 10.46 -8.80
N MET A 35 12.86 11.14 -7.89
CA MET A 35 11.45 11.57 -8.06
C MET A 35 11.37 13.09 -8.01
N TYR A 36 10.67 13.70 -8.95
CA TYR A 36 10.49 15.16 -9.02
C TYR A 36 11.81 15.96 -8.94
N GLY A 37 12.89 15.41 -9.50
CA GLY A 37 14.22 16.01 -9.46
C GLY A 37 14.95 15.89 -8.11
N GLN A 38 14.40 15.13 -7.15
CA GLN A 38 14.98 14.86 -5.85
C GLN A 38 15.37 13.39 -5.71
N GLU A 39 16.37 13.12 -4.86
CA GLU A 39 16.75 11.76 -4.52
C GLU A 39 15.60 11.06 -3.78
N TYR A 40 15.21 9.89 -4.29
CA TYR A 40 14.23 9.02 -3.64
C TYR A 40 14.89 7.79 -3.03
N ALA A 41 15.74 7.10 -3.79
CA ALA A 41 16.35 5.86 -3.36
C ALA A 41 17.77 6.07 -2.83
N LEU A 42 18.01 5.70 -1.57
CA LEU A 42 19.30 5.88 -0.90
C LEU A 42 20.31 4.79 -1.28
N ALA A 43 21.60 5.14 -1.27
CA ALA A 43 22.66 4.19 -1.54
C ALA A 43 23.20 3.49 -0.27
N ASP A 44 22.81 3.92 0.91
CA ASP A 44 23.17 3.25 2.16
C ASP A 44 22.31 2.02 2.42
N LEU A 45 22.82 1.08 3.21
CA LEU A 45 22.14 -0.17 3.54
C LEU A 45 21.88 -0.22 5.04
N TYR A 46 20.61 -0.28 5.43
CA TYR A 46 20.23 -0.37 6.84
C TYR A 46 20.31 -1.82 7.35
N GLY A 47 20.86 -2.02 8.54
CA GLY A 47 20.90 -3.33 9.20
C GLY A 47 19.59 -3.68 9.90
N LEU A 48 18.86 -4.67 9.39
CA LEU A 48 17.62 -5.18 9.97
C LEU A 48 17.89 -6.46 10.78
N GLY A 49 17.60 -6.41 12.08
CA GLY A 49 17.69 -7.59 12.95
C GLY A 49 16.61 -8.65 12.62
N ARG A 50 16.99 -9.93 12.65
CA ARG A 50 16.08 -11.05 12.34
C ARG A 50 14.85 -11.10 13.25
N SER A 51 15.00 -10.75 14.52
CA SER A 51 13.89 -10.71 15.48
C SER A 51 12.85 -9.65 15.12
N LEU A 52 13.30 -8.46 14.70
CA LEU A 52 12.40 -7.39 14.27
C LEU A 52 11.68 -7.75 12.96
N LEU A 53 12.37 -8.35 12.00
CA LEU A 53 11.73 -8.86 10.77
C LEU A 53 10.63 -9.86 11.11
N GLN A 54 10.92 -10.82 12.00
CA GLN A 54 9.94 -11.82 12.41
C GLN A 54 8.76 -11.19 13.15
N GLU A 55 9.01 -10.21 14.02
CA GLU A 55 7.96 -9.51 14.74
C GLU A 55 7.02 -8.74 13.78
N MET A 56 7.57 -8.00 12.80
CA MET A 56 6.76 -7.32 11.78
C MET A 56 5.90 -8.31 10.97
N ARG A 57 6.46 -9.45 10.59
CA ARG A 57 5.73 -10.49 9.85
C ARG A 57 4.63 -11.11 10.71
N THR A 58 4.88 -11.40 11.97
CA THR A 58 3.88 -11.92 12.92
C THR A 58 2.75 -10.90 13.12
N ALA A 59 3.09 -9.61 13.29
CA ALA A 59 2.12 -8.53 13.39
C ALA A 59 1.25 -8.41 12.12
N ALA A 60 1.89 -8.40 10.93
CA ALA A 60 1.18 -8.32 9.65
C ALA A 60 0.22 -9.48 9.44
N GLU A 61 0.62 -10.71 9.79
CA GLU A 61 -0.23 -11.90 9.70
C GLU A 61 -1.42 -11.82 10.66
N ALA A 62 -1.21 -11.46 11.91
CA ALA A 62 -2.27 -11.36 12.92
C ALA A 62 -3.27 -10.25 12.56
N LEU A 63 -2.76 -9.05 12.20
CA LEU A 63 -3.59 -7.94 11.78
C LEU A 63 -4.33 -8.24 10.47
N GLY A 64 -3.70 -8.92 9.52
CA GLY A 64 -4.33 -9.33 8.27
C GLY A 64 -5.61 -10.17 8.50
N ARG A 65 -5.57 -11.12 9.45
CA ARG A 65 -6.75 -11.92 9.84
C ARG A 65 -7.83 -11.07 10.52
N ILE A 66 -7.44 -10.15 11.39
CA ILE A 66 -8.36 -9.22 12.09
C ILE A 66 -9.07 -8.33 11.06
N TYR A 67 -8.31 -7.75 10.13
CA TYR A 67 -8.89 -6.93 9.06
C TYR A 67 -9.83 -7.74 8.16
N ALA A 68 -9.45 -8.95 7.72
CA ALA A 68 -10.31 -9.80 6.89
C ALA A 68 -11.63 -10.12 7.60
N ARG A 69 -11.59 -10.49 8.89
CA ARG A 69 -12.78 -10.74 9.71
C ARG A 69 -13.68 -9.51 9.82
N THR A 70 -13.09 -8.33 10.09
CA THR A 70 -13.87 -7.10 10.28
C THR A 70 -14.45 -6.61 8.95
N VAL A 71 -13.68 -6.64 7.87
CA VAL A 71 -14.13 -6.30 6.51
C VAL A 71 -15.34 -7.13 6.10
N ARG A 72 -15.32 -8.44 6.35
CA ARG A 72 -16.45 -9.33 6.00
C ARG A 72 -17.74 -8.91 6.69
N VAL A 73 -17.69 -8.51 7.95
CA VAL A 73 -18.87 -8.01 8.67
C VAL A 73 -19.34 -6.67 8.12
N VAL A 74 -18.40 -5.76 7.82
CA VAL A 74 -18.71 -4.46 7.20
C VAL A 74 -19.35 -4.65 5.83
N GLN A 75 -18.87 -5.57 5.00
CA GLN A 75 -19.45 -5.86 3.68
C GLN A 75 -20.91 -6.33 3.75
N GLN A 76 -21.29 -6.99 4.84
CA GLN A 76 -22.67 -7.45 5.12
C GLN A 76 -23.51 -6.37 5.83
N GLY A 77 -22.90 -5.26 6.20
CA GLY A 77 -23.55 -4.17 6.92
C GLY A 77 -24.51 -3.35 6.06
N GLU A 78 -25.18 -2.42 6.71
CA GLU A 78 -26.14 -1.51 6.08
C GLU A 78 -25.44 -0.21 5.61
N PRO A 79 -25.99 0.53 4.64
CA PRO A 79 -25.42 1.75 4.09
C PRO A 79 -25.07 2.82 5.13
N VAL A 80 -25.76 2.85 6.28
CA VAL A 80 -25.45 3.78 7.37
C VAL A 80 -24.04 3.54 7.92
N LEU A 81 -23.65 2.27 8.12
CA LEU A 81 -22.29 1.91 8.56
C LEU A 81 -21.24 2.34 7.52
N TRP A 82 -21.51 2.12 6.23
CA TRP A 82 -20.56 2.49 5.18
C TRP A 82 -20.35 3.99 5.09
N ARG A 83 -21.43 4.77 5.29
CA ARG A 83 -21.35 6.24 5.36
C ARG A 83 -20.54 6.69 6.57
N GLU A 84 -20.72 6.07 7.73
CA GLU A 84 -19.92 6.35 8.94
C GLU A 84 -18.44 6.02 8.75
N LEU A 85 -18.13 4.98 7.96
CA LEU A 85 -16.75 4.64 7.56
C LEU A 85 -16.22 5.53 6.43
N GLY A 86 -17.02 6.47 5.92
CA GLY A 86 -16.67 7.40 4.86
C GLY A 86 -16.54 6.76 3.48
N LEU A 87 -17.12 5.57 3.26
CA LEU A 87 -17.08 4.93 1.95
C LEU A 87 -17.99 5.69 0.97
N PRO A 88 -17.51 6.05 -0.25
CA PRO A 88 -18.33 6.72 -1.26
C PRO A 88 -19.52 5.87 -1.70
N GLU A 89 -20.69 6.49 -1.92
CA GLU A 89 -21.92 5.78 -2.31
C GLU A 89 -21.75 4.98 -3.60
N ALA A 90 -21.00 5.48 -4.56
CA ALA A 90 -20.68 4.78 -5.80
C ALA A 90 -20.01 3.40 -5.57
N THR A 91 -19.34 3.19 -4.43
CA THR A 91 -18.67 1.93 -4.10
C THR A 91 -19.60 0.88 -3.47
N TYR A 92 -20.80 1.27 -2.99
CA TYR A 92 -21.64 0.42 -2.15
C TYR A 92 -22.05 -0.92 -2.79
N GLY A 93 -22.29 -0.92 -4.09
CA GLY A 93 -22.57 -2.14 -4.83
C GLY A 93 -21.35 -3.08 -4.89
N ALA A 94 -20.20 -2.52 -5.18
CA ALA A 94 -18.96 -3.28 -5.34
C ALA A 94 -18.42 -3.83 -4.00
N ILE A 95 -18.45 -3.05 -2.92
CA ILE A 95 -17.93 -3.48 -1.61
C ILE A 95 -18.68 -4.64 -0.98
N ARG A 96 -19.93 -4.91 -1.41
CA ARG A 96 -20.69 -6.11 -0.99
C ARG A 96 -20.09 -7.42 -1.53
N LEU A 97 -19.25 -7.35 -2.55
CA LEU A 97 -18.68 -8.53 -3.17
C LEU A 97 -17.58 -9.12 -2.27
N CYS A 98 -17.80 -10.33 -1.80
CA CYS A 98 -16.78 -11.11 -1.09
C CYS A 98 -16.22 -12.16 -2.05
N ILE A 99 -14.98 -12.03 -2.45
CA ILE A 99 -14.32 -12.94 -3.40
C ILE A 99 -13.60 -14.08 -2.66
N ASP A 100 -12.88 -13.72 -1.60
CA ASP A 100 -12.20 -14.68 -0.71
C ASP A 100 -12.37 -14.19 0.74
N GLU A 101 -13.09 -14.95 1.55
CA GLU A 101 -13.36 -14.60 2.95
C GLU A 101 -12.13 -14.60 3.84
N SER A 102 -11.05 -15.24 3.41
CA SER A 102 -9.84 -15.42 4.21
C SER A 102 -8.90 -14.20 4.14
N ILE A 103 -9.10 -13.31 3.16
CA ILE A 103 -8.23 -12.16 2.93
C ILE A 103 -9.03 -10.86 2.82
N ALA A 104 -8.49 -9.77 3.37
CA ALA A 104 -9.03 -8.43 3.13
C ALA A 104 -8.63 -7.91 1.74
N THR A 105 -7.40 -8.19 1.30
CA THR A 105 -6.85 -7.73 0.03
C THR A 105 -5.86 -8.74 -0.54
N LEU A 106 -5.61 -8.69 -1.86
CA LEU A 106 -4.57 -9.49 -2.49
C LEU A 106 -3.17 -8.95 -2.15
N ILE A 107 -2.98 -7.63 -2.30
CA ILE A 107 -1.73 -6.94 -2.03
C ILE A 107 -2.00 -5.80 -1.07
N GLY A 108 -1.48 -5.89 0.14
CA GLY A 108 -1.53 -4.84 1.15
C GLY A 108 -0.17 -4.57 1.75
N ARG A 109 -0.02 -3.42 2.44
CA ARG A 109 1.18 -3.06 3.18
C ARG A 109 0.77 -2.42 4.52
N PHE A 110 1.12 -3.08 5.61
CA PHE A 110 1.06 -2.46 6.94
C PHE A 110 2.28 -1.57 7.14
N ASP A 111 2.06 -0.34 7.56
CA ASP A 111 3.13 0.59 7.92
C ASP A 111 3.28 0.62 9.44
N PHE A 112 4.50 0.30 9.94
CA PHE A 112 4.82 0.10 11.33
C PHE A 112 5.81 1.12 11.87
N ALA A 113 5.53 1.62 13.07
CA ALA A 113 6.51 2.25 13.95
C ALA A 113 7.21 1.19 14.80
N VAL A 114 8.53 1.26 14.93
CA VAL A 114 9.29 0.48 15.92
C VAL A 114 9.42 1.31 17.18
N THR A 115 8.86 0.81 18.29
CA THR A 115 8.85 1.51 19.58
C THR A 115 9.58 0.67 20.64
N PRO A 116 9.91 1.23 21.81
CA PRO A 116 10.47 0.44 22.92
C PRO A 116 9.58 -0.72 23.38
N SER A 117 8.26 -0.64 23.12
CA SER A 117 7.28 -1.68 23.43
C SER A 117 7.00 -2.67 22.29
N GLY A 118 7.78 -2.64 21.20
CA GLY A 118 7.61 -3.46 20.01
C GLY A 118 7.07 -2.68 18.82
N VAL A 119 6.61 -3.39 17.80
CA VAL A 119 6.06 -2.75 16.59
C VAL A 119 4.63 -2.28 16.82
N LYS A 120 4.29 -1.10 16.26
CA LYS A 120 2.96 -0.52 16.31
C LYS A 120 2.51 -0.12 14.91
N MET A 121 1.33 -0.59 14.51
CA MET A 121 0.74 -0.28 13.21
C MET A 121 0.27 1.19 13.18
N LEU A 122 0.69 1.92 12.16
CA LEU A 122 0.24 3.27 11.88
C LEU A 122 -0.95 3.30 10.93
N GLU A 123 -0.90 2.46 9.89
CA GLU A 123 -1.96 2.34 8.88
C GLU A 123 -1.84 1.04 8.09
N PHE A 124 -2.90 0.70 7.36
CA PHE A 124 -2.94 -0.40 6.40
C PHE A 124 -3.27 0.12 5.00
N ASN A 125 -2.31 0.07 4.10
CA ASN A 125 -2.47 0.37 2.69
C ASN A 125 -2.92 -0.90 1.96
N SER A 126 -4.20 -1.04 1.66
CA SER A 126 -4.80 -2.30 1.21
C SER A 126 -5.49 -2.24 -0.15
N ASP A 127 -5.63 -1.04 -0.72
CA ASP A 127 -6.23 -0.87 -2.04
C ASP A 127 -5.16 -0.77 -3.14
N THR A 128 -4.27 0.21 -3.06
CA THR A 128 -3.23 0.49 -4.06
C THR A 128 -1.88 0.78 -3.41
N PRO A 129 -1.27 -0.16 -2.65
CA PRO A 129 0.03 0.07 -2.04
C PRO A 129 1.13 0.19 -3.10
N THR A 130 2.07 1.13 -2.90
CA THR A 130 3.31 1.29 -3.67
C THR A 130 4.54 0.79 -2.89
N GLY A 131 5.77 1.01 -3.41
CA GLY A 131 7.01 0.48 -2.82
C GLY A 131 7.23 -1.01 -3.09
N ILE A 132 6.48 -1.58 -4.04
CA ILE A 132 6.53 -3.01 -4.39
C ILE A 132 7.83 -3.33 -5.13
N VAL A 133 8.20 -2.54 -6.12
CA VAL A 133 9.42 -2.79 -6.91
C VAL A 133 10.65 -2.67 -6.03
N GLU A 134 10.66 -1.69 -5.12
CA GLU A 134 11.69 -1.47 -4.13
C GLU A 134 11.89 -2.69 -3.24
N ALA A 135 10.80 -3.20 -2.68
CA ALA A 135 10.83 -4.31 -1.73
C ALA A 135 11.13 -5.67 -2.41
N PHE A 136 10.47 -5.96 -3.52
CA PHE A 136 10.51 -7.30 -4.13
C PHE A 136 11.62 -7.49 -5.16
N HIS A 137 12.24 -6.39 -5.66
CA HIS A 137 13.28 -6.45 -6.67
C HIS A 137 14.53 -5.64 -6.30
N VAL A 138 14.37 -4.33 -6.07
CA VAL A 138 15.52 -3.40 -5.90
C VAL A 138 16.34 -3.80 -4.68
N ASN A 139 15.69 -4.06 -3.53
CA ASN A 139 16.38 -4.41 -2.28
C ASN A 139 17.34 -5.59 -2.46
N GLY A 140 16.90 -6.64 -3.15
CA GLY A 140 17.75 -7.82 -3.42
C GLY A 140 18.96 -7.50 -4.31
N ARG A 141 18.80 -6.60 -5.30
CA ARG A 141 19.89 -6.13 -6.16
C ARG A 141 20.93 -5.32 -5.38
N ILE A 142 20.46 -4.45 -4.49
CA ILE A 142 21.33 -3.64 -3.63
C ILE A 142 22.06 -4.53 -2.62
N CYS A 143 21.35 -5.45 -1.95
CA CYS A 143 21.98 -6.42 -1.04
C CYS A 143 23.08 -7.24 -1.73
N ALA A 144 22.81 -7.72 -2.96
CA ALA A 144 23.80 -8.48 -3.73
C ALA A 144 25.04 -7.64 -4.05
N ALA A 145 24.90 -6.36 -4.42
CA ALA A 145 26.01 -5.45 -4.69
C ALA A 145 26.89 -5.20 -3.44
N TYR A 146 26.27 -5.19 -2.26
CA TYR A 146 26.99 -5.08 -0.98
C TYR A 146 27.48 -6.42 -0.42
N GLY A 147 27.10 -7.56 -1.03
CA GLY A 147 27.39 -8.90 -0.49
C GLY A 147 26.65 -9.19 0.81
N ALA A 148 25.48 -8.58 0.98
CA ALA A 148 24.62 -8.68 2.15
C ALA A 148 23.44 -9.64 1.92
N GLU A 149 22.80 -10.09 3.01
CA GLU A 149 21.64 -10.97 2.95
C GLU A 149 20.35 -10.16 2.81
N ASP A 150 19.57 -10.44 1.75
CA ASP A 150 18.30 -9.79 1.48
C ASP A 150 17.18 -10.36 2.38
N PRO A 151 16.50 -9.53 3.22
CA PRO A 151 15.35 -9.94 4.04
C PRO A 151 14.15 -10.40 3.22
N ASN A 152 14.08 -9.99 1.96
CA ASN A 152 12.95 -10.22 1.05
C ASN A 152 13.19 -11.36 0.04
N ARG A 153 14.29 -12.10 0.21
CA ARG A 153 14.65 -13.18 -0.71
C ARG A 153 13.50 -14.18 -0.90
N GLY A 154 13.05 -14.35 -2.14
CA GLY A 154 12.03 -15.33 -2.52
C GLY A 154 10.59 -14.85 -2.32
N CYS A 155 10.35 -13.68 -1.73
CA CYS A 155 9.00 -13.16 -1.53
C CYS A 155 8.24 -12.91 -2.83
N SER A 156 8.91 -12.63 -3.94
CA SER A 156 8.26 -12.41 -5.24
C SER A 156 7.41 -13.59 -5.74
N ARG A 157 7.71 -14.83 -5.32
CA ARG A 157 6.90 -16.01 -5.66
C ARG A 157 5.50 -15.92 -5.08
N GLN A 158 5.35 -15.29 -3.91
CA GLN A 158 4.03 -15.11 -3.28
C GLN A 158 3.10 -14.27 -4.15
N LEU A 159 3.62 -13.31 -4.95
CA LEU A 159 2.83 -12.53 -5.89
C LEU A 159 2.20 -13.44 -6.95
N THR A 160 3.00 -14.28 -7.63
CA THR A 160 2.51 -15.21 -8.64
C THR A 160 1.44 -16.16 -8.08
N GLU A 161 1.72 -16.74 -6.91
CA GLU A 161 0.78 -17.66 -6.24
C GLU A 161 -0.51 -16.96 -5.83
N ALA A 162 -0.43 -15.74 -5.33
CA ALA A 162 -1.60 -14.97 -4.88
C ALA A 162 -2.49 -14.55 -6.07
N PHE A 163 -1.91 -14.05 -7.16
CA PHE A 163 -2.67 -13.75 -8.37
C PHE A 163 -3.37 -15.01 -8.92
N GLY A 164 -2.67 -16.16 -8.96
CA GLY A 164 -3.26 -17.42 -9.41
C GLY A 164 -4.45 -17.85 -8.55
N ARG A 165 -4.34 -17.79 -7.22
CA ARG A 165 -5.43 -18.10 -6.29
C ARG A 165 -6.62 -17.16 -6.45
N LEU A 166 -6.38 -15.85 -6.57
CA LEU A 166 -7.47 -14.89 -6.73
C LEU A 166 -8.22 -15.08 -8.05
N LEU A 167 -7.51 -15.30 -9.16
CA LEU A 167 -8.16 -15.61 -10.43
C LEU A 167 -8.99 -16.90 -10.38
N GLN A 168 -8.50 -17.90 -9.65
CA GLN A 168 -9.27 -19.13 -9.43
C GLN A 168 -10.52 -18.85 -8.61
N ALA A 169 -10.45 -18.06 -7.55
CA ALA A 169 -11.62 -17.66 -6.75
C ALA A 169 -12.66 -16.89 -7.58
N TYR A 170 -12.21 -16.01 -8.49
CA TYR A 170 -13.12 -15.35 -9.43
C TYR A 170 -13.84 -16.35 -10.35
N ARG A 171 -13.11 -17.31 -10.94
CA ARG A 171 -13.69 -18.36 -11.79
C ARG A 171 -14.72 -19.22 -11.04
N GLU A 172 -14.41 -19.61 -9.81
CA GLU A 172 -15.30 -20.39 -8.95
C GLU A 172 -16.61 -19.65 -8.63
N GLN A 173 -16.57 -18.31 -8.62
CA GLN A 173 -17.76 -17.46 -8.48
C GLN A 173 -18.45 -17.12 -9.80
N GLY A 174 -18.00 -17.72 -10.93
CA GLY A 174 -18.63 -17.57 -12.25
C GLY A 174 -18.19 -16.35 -13.05
N TYR A 175 -17.11 -15.65 -12.65
CA TYR A 175 -16.53 -14.61 -13.48
C TYR A 175 -15.78 -15.20 -14.69
N ALA A 176 -15.87 -14.53 -15.83
CA ALA A 176 -14.88 -14.68 -16.86
C ALA A 176 -13.53 -14.17 -16.33
N ALA A 177 -12.44 -14.85 -16.59
CA ALA A 177 -11.10 -14.46 -16.16
C ALA A 177 -10.06 -14.85 -17.21
N GLU A 178 -10.40 -14.67 -18.50
CA GLU A 178 -9.53 -15.00 -19.62
C GLU A 178 -8.67 -13.79 -19.99
N ARG A 179 -9.28 -12.59 -20.02
CA ARG A 179 -8.59 -11.37 -20.36
C ARG A 179 -8.33 -10.49 -19.15
N VAL A 180 -7.08 -10.48 -18.72
CA VAL A 180 -6.59 -9.69 -17.57
C VAL A 180 -5.84 -8.47 -18.08
N VAL A 181 -6.26 -7.28 -17.64
CA VAL A 181 -5.60 -6.02 -17.99
C VAL A 181 -5.10 -5.34 -16.73
N PHE A 182 -3.86 -4.88 -16.76
CA PHE A 182 -3.23 -4.08 -15.72
C PHE A 182 -3.19 -2.63 -16.18
N SER A 183 -3.62 -1.69 -15.32
CA SER A 183 -3.64 -0.28 -15.66
C SER A 183 -3.18 0.63 -14.54
N ALA A 184 -2.58 1.74 -14.92
CA ALA A 184 -2.17 2.86 -14.07
C ALA A 184 -2.18 4.16 -14.89
N LEU A 185 -1.93 5.27 -14.20
CA LEU A 185 -1.57 6.53 -14.86
C LEU A 185 -0.20 6.32 -15.54
N ASP A 186 -0.15 6.33 -16.86
CA ASP A 186 1.04 5.99 -17.65
C ASP A 186 2.13 7.05 -17.61
N TRP A 187 1.73 8.30 -17.32
CA TRP A 187 2.64 9.44 -17.14
C TRP A 187 3.30 9.46 -15.75
N HIS A 188 2.77 8.70 -14.76
CA HIS A 188 3.37 8.58 -13.43
C HIS A 188 4.32 7.38 -13.39
N GLU A 189 5.63 7.66 -13.36
CA GLU A 189 6.68 6.63 -13.52
C GLU A 189 6.58 5.49 -12.51
N GLU A 190 6.37 5.81 -11.22
CA GLU A 190 6.25 4.81 -10.15
C GLU A 190 5.03 3.92 -10.37
N ASP A 191 3.85 4.50 -10.64
CA ASP A 191 2.62 3.74 -10.80
C ASP A 191 2.68 2.83 -12.03
N ALA A 192 3.09 3.39 -13.17
CA ALA A 192 3.24 2.63 -14.41
C ALA A 192 4.31 1.53 -14.27
N GLY A 193 5.44 1.85 -13.64
CA GLY A 193 6.53 0.89 -13.38
C GLY A 193 6.11 -0.23 -12.43
N THR A 194 5.46 0.12 -11.32
CA THR A 194 4.91 -0.84 -10.35
C THR A 194 3.88 -1.76 -11.01
N THR A 195 2.97 -1.20 -11.78
CA THR A 195 1.93 -1.97 -12.49
C THR A 195 2.53 -2.93 -13.51
N ARG A 196 3.51 -2.49 -14.32
CA ARG A 196 4.24 -3.37 -15.26
C ARG A 196 5.07 -4.43 -14.55
N TYR A 197 5.64 -4.13 -13.40
CA TYR A 197 6.33 -5.12 -12.58
C TYR A 197 5.36 -6.19 -12.08
N LEU A 198 4.21 -5.80 -11.53
CA LEU A 198 3.18 -6.73 -11.06
C LEU A 198 2.60 -7.56 -12.20
N LEU A 199 2.38 -6.99 -13.38
CA LEU A 199 1.99 -7.73 -14.57
C LEU A 199 2.97 -8.88 -14.86
N ARG A 200 4.29 -8.61 -14.82
CA ARG A 200 5.31 -9.64 -15.03
C ARG A 200 5.31 -10.70 -13.92
N GLN A 201 5.19 -10.25 -12.65
CA GLN A 201 5.21 -11.14 -11.49
C GLN A 201 3.92 -11.95 -11.32
N SER A 202 2.82 -11.51 -11.91
CA SER A 202 1.54 -12.24 -11.85
C SER A 202 1.62 -13.63 -12.49
N GLY A 203 2.48 -13.81 -13.48
CA GLY A 203 2.59 -15.06 -14.25
C GLY A 203 1.36 -15.35 -15.10
N ILE A 204 0.46 -14.40 -15.30
CA ILE A 204 -0.78 -14.58 -16.04
C ILE A 204 -0.48 -14.52 -17.55
N ALA A 205 -0.66 -15.66 -18.23
CA ALA A 205 -0.46 -15.72 -19.66
C ALA A 205 -1.48 -14.83 -20.41
N GLY A 206 -1.00 -14.01 -21.35
CA GLY A 206 -1.84 -13.13 -22.17
C GLY A 206 -2.34 -11.87 -21.44
N ALA A 207 -1.93 -11.63 -20.17
CA ALA A 207 -2.22 -10.36 -19.51
C ALA A 207 -1.46 -9.22 -20.20
N SER A 208 -2.07 -8.02 -20.22
CA SER A 208 -1.52 -6.83 -20.87
C SER A 208 -1.58 -5.60 -19.99
N PHE A 209 -0.75 -4.61 -20.30
CA PHE A 209 -0.84 -3.28 -19.71
C PHE A 209 -1.61 -2.35 -20.66
N ALA A 210 -2.50 -1.51 -20.10
CA ALA A 210 -3.12 -0.38 -20.77
C ALA A 210 -3.02 0.84 -19.86
N ALA A 211 -2.80 2.03 -20.44
CA ALA A 211 -2.95 3.26 -19.66
C ALA A 211 -4.39 3.40 -19.16
N LEU A 212 -4.57 3.97 -17.98
CA LEU A 212 -5.91 4.19 -17.42
C LEU A 212 -6.78 5.02 -18.38
N ALA A 213 -6.18 6.01 -19.03
CA ALA A 213 -6.82 6.88 -20.02
C ALA A 213 -7.25 6.16 -21.32
N ASP A 214 -6.72 4.96 -21.60
CA ASP A 214 -7.06 4.17 -22.78
C ASP A 214 -8.25 3.22 -22.56
N LEU A 215 -8.70 3.08 -21.32
CA LEU A 215 -9.87 2.27 -21.01
C LEU A 215 -11.14 2.94 -21.50
N ARG A 216 -12.12 2.15 -21.95
CA ARG A 216 -13.42 2.62 -22.42
C ARG A 216 -14.55 1.82 -21.80
N LEU A 217 -15.63 2.51 -21.49
CA LEU A 217 -16.87 1.93 -21.00
C LEU A 217 -17.90 1.98 -22.13
N MET A 218 -18.25 0.83 -22.67
CA MET A 218 -19.18 0.68 -23.80
C MET A 218 -19.93 -0.64 -23.69
N ASP A 219 -21.17 -0.70 -24.14
CA ASP A 219 -21.97 -1.92 -24.19
C ASP A 219 -21.99 -2.69 -22.85
N GLU A 220 -22.14 -1.96 -21.77
CA GLU A 220 -22.12 -2.51 -20.40
C GLU A 220 -20.89 -3.37 -20.07
N ARG A 221 -19.73 -2.97 -20.59
CA ARG A 221 -18.43 -3.63 -20.36
C ARG A 221 -17.30 -2.61 -20.29
N LEU A 222 -16.23 -3.01 -19.60
CA LEU A 222 -14.94 -2.35 -19.67
C LEU A 222 -14.15 -2.90 -20.87
N TRP A 223 -13.56 -2.00 -21.66
CA TRP A 223 -12.78 -2.31 -22.85
C TRP A 223 -11.38 -1.72 -22.74
N ALA A 224 -10.42 -2.41 -23.31
CA ALA A 224 -9.04 -1.95 -23.41
C ALA A 224 -8.46 -2.28 -24.77
N PRO A 225 -7.40 -1.57 -25.25
CA PRO A 225 -6.67 -1.92 -26.46
C PRO A 225 -6.22 -3.38 -26.48
N ALA A 226 -6.29 -4.04 -27.63
CA ALA A 226 -5.92 -5.44 -27.75
C ALA A 226 -4.41 -5.70 -27.55
N GLU A 227 -3.57 -4.73 -27.87
CA GLU A 227 -2.13 -4.76 -27.74
C GLU A 227 -1.63 -3.59 -26.88
N ALA A 228 -0.50 -3.79 -26.21
CA ALA A 228 0.10 -2.84 -25.25
C ALA A 228 0.73 -1.58 -25.91
N SER A 229 0.49 -1.34 -27.18
CA SER A 229 1.08 -0.23 -27.93
C SER A 229 0.05 0.88 -28.17
N GLY A 230 0.29 2.00 -27.59
CA GLY A 230 -0.41 3.28 -27.53
C GLY A 230 -0.97 3.94 -28.79
N GLU A 231 -1.42 3.22 -29.79
CA GLU A 231 -2.19 3.76 -30.92
C GLU A 231 -3.31 2.79 -31.32
N CYS A 232 -4.55 3.28 -31.31
CA CYS A 232 -5.76 2.81 -32.02
C CYS A 232 -5.81 1.33 -32.45
N GLY A 233 -5.40 0.39 -31.60
CA GLY A 233 -5.68 -1.02 -31.83
C GLY A 233 -7.18 -1.32 -31.58
N PRO A 234 -7.71 -2.45 -32.11
CA PRO A 234 -9.08 -2.85 -31.81
C PRO A 234 -9.27 -3.02 -30.31
N LEU A 235 -10.36 -2.44 -29.78
CA LEU A 235 -10.73 -2.63 -28.38
C LEU A 235 -11.28 -4.05 -28.18
N ARG A 236 -11.01 -4.60 -27.01
CA ARG A 236 -11.56 -5.89 -26.55
C ARG A 236 -12.08 -5.78 -25.13
N PRO A 237 -13.12 -6.56 -24.76
CA PRO A 237 -13.67 -6.54 -23.41
C PRO A 237 -12.65 -7.06 -22.40
N VAL A 238 -12.64 -6.48 -21.20
CA VAL A 238 -11.80 -6.84 -20.06
C VAL A 238 -12.61 -7.68 -19.10
N ASP A 239 -12.09 -8.83 -18.68
CA ASP A 239 -12.74 -9.69 -17.68
C ASP A 239 -12.24 -9.39 -16.27
N VAL A 240 -10.91 -9.15 -16.14
CA VAL A 240 -10.28 -8.83 -14.86
C VAL A 240 -9.39 -7.60 -15.03
N TRP A 241 -9.57 -6.63 -14.18
CA TRP A 241 -8.88 -5.36 -14.19
C TRP A 241 -8.05 -5.16 -12.92
N TYR A 242 -6.72 -5.25 -13.03
CA TYR A 242 -5.81 -4.71 -12.03
C TYR A 242 -5.69 -3.20 -12.23
N ARG A 243 -5.92 -2.42 -11.20
CA ARG A 243 -5.79 -0.96 -11.22
C ARG A 243 -4.81 -0.48 -10.16
N LEU A 244 -3.88 0.38 -10.53
CA LEU A 244 -3.13 1.21 -9.58
C LEU A 244 -3.70 2.63 -9.64
N HIS A 245 -4.96 2.76 -9.27
CA HIS A 245 -5.72 3.99 -9.16
C HIS A 245 -6.68 3.81 -7.98
N ALA A 246 -6.58 4.71 -6.99
CA ALA A 246 -7.31 4.60 -5.74
C ALA A 246 -8.83 4.55 -5.96
N LEU A 247 -9.53 3.67 -5.26
CA LEU A 247 -10.94 3.43 -5.53
C LEU A 247 -11.83 4.61 -5.12
N GLU A 248 -11.43 5.37 -4.08
CA GLU A 248 -12.08 6.63 -3.70
C GLU A 248 -11.91 7.71 -4.79
N LYS A 249 -10.77 7.74 -5.50
CA LYS A 249 -10.55 8.66 -6.63
C LYS A 249 -11.29 8.17 -7.86
N LEU A 250 -11.24 6.86 -8.14
CA LEU A 250 -12.01 6.27 -9.23
C LEU A 250 -13.52 6.60 -9.09
N ALA A 251 -14.07 6.58 -7.88
CA ALA A 251 -15.48 6.89 -7.64
C ALA A 251 -15.87 8.33 -8.03
N GLU A 252 -14.89 9.23 -8.11
CA GLU A 252 -15.07 10.66 -8.49
C GLU A 252 -14.74 10.92 -9.97
N ASP A 253 -14.18 9.92 -10.69
CA ASP A 253 -13.73 10.08 -12.07
C ASP A 253 -14.91 10.31 -13.04
N SER A 254 -14.71 11.27 -13.93
CA SER A 254 -15.61 11.55 -15.06
C SER A 254 -14.80 11.83 -16.32
N ASP A 255 -15.42 11.62 -17.49
CA ASP A 255 -14.83 12.01 -18.76
C ASP A 255 -14.94 13.50 -19.05
N ALA A 256 -14.41 13.93 -20.20
CA ALA A 256 -14.43 15.34 -20.61
C ALA A 256 -15.84 15.92 -20.82
N ASP A 257 -16.83 15.06 -21.09
CA ASP A 257 -18.23 15.43 -21.26
C ASP A 257 -19.02 15.37 -19.94
N GLY A 258 -18.37 15.00 -18.83
CA GLY A 258 -18.94 14.90 -17.50
C GLY A 258 -19.68 13.59 -17.23
N PHE A 259 -19.53 12.57 -18.08
CA PHE A 259 -20.06 11.25 -17.82
C PHE A 259 -19.30 10.58 -16.65
N PRO A 260 -19.97 10.05 -15.59
CA PRO A 260 -19.33 9.51 -14.39
C PRO A 260 -18.69 8.14 -14.68
N THR A 261 -17.53 8.12 -15.31
CA THR A 261 -16.83 6.89 -15.72
C THR A 261 -16.48 6.00 -14.55
N GLY A 262 -16.14 6.58 -13.42
CA GLY A 262 -15.80 5.84 -12.22
C GLY A 262 -17.00 5.13 -11.61
N GLU A 263 -18.12 5.83 -11.45
CA GLU A 263 -19.39 5.23 -11.00
C GLU A 263 -19.82 4.07 -11.90
N GLU A 264 -19.71 4.26 -13.22
CA GLU A 264 -20.08 3.23 -14.19
C GLU A 264 -19.16 2.00 -14.09
N ALA A 265 -17.84 2.18 -13.93
CA ALA A 265 -16.90 1.08 -13.71
C ALA A 265 -17.21 0.31 -12.42
N LEU A 266 -17.59 1.02 -11.35
CA LEU A 266 -18.00 0.42 -10.08
C LEU A 266 -19.34 -0.31 -10.18
N ARG A 267 -20.30 0.23 -10.95
CA ARG A 267 -21.56 -0.44 -11.27
C ARG A 267 -21.31 -1.77 -11.99
N LEU A 268 -20.47 -1.76 -13.04
CA LEU A 268 -20.08 -2.96 -13.76
C LEU A 268 -19.39 -4.00 -12.85
N THR A 269 -18.58 -3.52 -11.90
CA THR A 269 -17.98 -4.39 -10.88
C THR A 269 -19.03 -5.01 -9.99
N ALA A 270 -19.97 -4.22 -9.48
CA ALA A 270 -21.08 -4.68 -8.64
C ALA A 270 -21.97 -5.72 -9.36
N GLU A 271 -22.19 -5.54 -10.66
CA GLU A 271 -22.95 -6.45 -11.53
C GLU A 271 -22.15 -7.67 -12.01
N ARG A 272 -20.90 -7.81 -11.54
CA ARG A 272 -19.98 -8.90 -11.91
C ARG A 272 -19.66 -8.96 -13.40
N ARG A 273 -19.71 -7.83 -14.11
CA ARG A 273 -19.32 -7.71 -15.51
C ARG A 273 -17.80 -7.59 -15.68
N VAL A 274 -17.11 -7.10 -14.66
CA VAL A 274 -15.65 -7.03 -14.58
C VAL A 274 -15.23 -7.34 -13.14
N ALA A 275 -14.18 -8.16 -12.97
CA ALA A 275 -13.53 -8.37 -11.70
C ALA A 275 -12.43 -7.31 -11.50
N ILE A 276 -12.22 -6.82 -10.29
CA ILE A 276 -11.15 -5.85 -9.99
C ILE A 276 -10.09 -6.43 -9.05
N ILE A 277 -8.85 -6.02 -9.20
CA ILE A 277 -7.71 -6.32 -8.31
C ILE A 277 -7.09 -4.99 -7.83
N ASN A 278 -6.93 -4.72 -6.52
CA ASN A 278 -7.39 -5.57 -5.42
C ASN A 278 -8.92 -5.74 -5.43
N PRO A 279 -9.44 -6.83 -4.81
CA PRO A 279 -10.89 -6.99 -4.69
C PRO A 279 -11.49 -5.85 -3.84
N PRO A 280 -12.82 -5.57 -3.97
CA PRO A 280 -13.46 -4.45 -3.25
C PRO A 280 -13.32 -4.49 -1.73
N SER A 281 -13.10 -5.67 -1.14
CA SER A 281 -12.75 -5.86 0.27
C SER A 281 -11.48 -5.11 0.68
N GLY A 282 -10.51 -4.99 -0.24
CA GLY A 282 -9.28 -4.22 -0.04
C GLY A 282 -9.57 -2.74 0.19
N PHE A 283 -10.54 -2.18 -0.52
CA PHE A 283 -10.95 -0.80 -0.33
C PHE A 283 -11.66 -0.57 1.03
N VAL A 284 -12.49 -1.50 1.47
CA VAL A 284 -13.08 -1.43 2.82
C VAL A 284 -11.98 -1.45 3.89
N ALA A 285 -10.91 -2.21 3.68
CA ALA A 285 -9.77 -2.24 4.60
C ALA A 285 -8.89 -0.98 4.55
N GLN A 286 -8.97 -0.19 3.47
CA GLN A 286 -8.15 1.01 3.25
C GLN A 286 -8.54 2.16 4.17
N THR A 287 -9.84 2.33 4.48
CA THR A 287 -10.27 3.46 5.30
C THR A 287 -9.70 3.38 6.71
N LYS A 288 -9.10 4.48 7.18
CA LYS A 288 -8.61 4.58 8.56
C LYS A 288 -9.76 4.56 9.58
N ALA A 289 -11.00 4.83 9.15
CA ALA A 289 -12.19 4.67 9.97
C ALA A 289 -12.42 3.19 10.36
N LEU A 290 -12.06 2.22 9.50
CA LEU A 290 -12.07 0.80 9.87
C LEU A 290 -11.09 0.49 11.00
N GLN A 291 -9.93 1.14 11.01
CA GLN A 291 -8.97 1.00 12.10
C GLN A 291 -9.56 1.48 13.44
N ALA A 292 -10.30 2.60 13.41
CA ALA A 292 -11.03 3.08 14.59
C ALA A 292 -12.15 2.11 15.00
N LEU A 293 -12.88 1.54 14.05
CA LEU A 293 -13.89 0.50 14.33
C LEU A 293 -13.27 -0.73 14.99
N ILE A 294 -12.14 -1.23 14.47
CA ILE A 294 -11.41 -2.38 15.06
C ILE A 294 -11.04 -2.05 16.51
N TRP A 295 -10.52 -0.86 16.78
CA TRP A 295 -10.14 -0.45 18.12
C TRP A 295 -11.37 -0.37 19.06
N ASN A 296 -12.46 0.23 18.61
CA ASN A 296 -13.70 0.33 19.40
C ASN A 296 -14.30 -1.06 19.72
N LEU A 297 -14.29 -1.99 18.76
CA LEU A 297 -14.75 -3.37 18.98
C LEU A 297 -13.81 -4.12 19.94
N HIS A 298 -12.51 -3.82 19.92
CA HIS A 298 -11.56 -4.35 20.90
C HIS A 298 -11.87 -3.86 22.32
N GLU A 299 -12.14 -2.58 22.50
CA GLU A 299 -12.51 -2.00 23.81
C GLU A 299 -13.85 -2.53 24.33
N ALA A 300 -14.81 -2.81 23.43
CA ALA A 300 -16.09 -3.44 23.79
C ALA A 300 -15.95 -4.87 24.29
N GLY A 301 -14.90 -5.60 23.85
CA GLY A 301 -14.53 -6.91 24.40
C GLY A 301 -15.34 -8.10 23.93
N GLU A 302 -16.29 -7.94 22.98
CA GLU A 302 -17.26 -8.97 22.63
C GLU A 302 -17.06 -9.61 21.24
N PHE A 303 -16.37 -8.93 20.32
CA PHE A 303 -16.33 -9.33 18.91
C PHE A 303 -15.15 -10.25 18.55
N TYR A 304 -13.98 -9.98 19.10
CA TYR A 304 -12.75 -10.71 18.79
C TYR A 304 -12.49 -11.86 19.73
N THR A 305 -11.70 -12.85 19.27
CA THR A 305 -11.19 -13.91 20.17
C THR A 305 -10.14 -13.34 21.14
N PRO A 306 -9.83 -14.05 22.24
CA PRO A 306 -8.77 -13.61 23.17
C PRO A 306 -7.43 -13.34 22.47
N GLU A 307 -7.05 -14.18 21.50
CA GLU A 307 -5.80 -14.05 20.74
C GLU A 307 -5.84 -12.83 19.82
N GLU A 308 -7.00 -12.53 19.21
CA GLU A 308 -7.18 -11.33 18.40
C GLU A 308 -7.15 -10.07 19.27
N HIS A 309 -7.78 -10.08 20.45
CA HIS A 309 -7.70 -9.00 21.43
C HIS A 309 -6.26 -8.74 21.87
N GLU A 310 -5.47 -9.80 22.14
CA GLU A 310 -4.04 -9.66 22.46
C GLU A 310 -3.26 -9.03 21.30
N ALA A 311 -3.51 -9.47 20.08
CA ALA A 311 -2.83 -8.94 18.89
C ALA A 311 -3.19 -7.46 18.64
N ILE A 312 -4.47 -7.06 18.80
CA ILE A 312 -4.91 -5.67 18.67
C ILE A 312 -4.22 -4.80 19.72
N GLY A 313 -4.26 -5.17 20.98
CA GLY A 313 -3.61 -4.43 22.08
C GLY A 313 -2.09 -4.33 21.90
N ARG A 314 -1.47 -5.39 21.36
CA ARG A 314 -0.03 -5.43 21.12
C ARG A 314 0.41 -4.62 19.92
N TYR A 315 -0.28 -4.69 18.79
CA TYR A 315 0.20 -4.17 17.50
C TYR A 315 -0.52 -2.94 17.00
N MET A 316 -1.75 -2.66 17.44
CA MET A 316 -2.46 -1.44 17.08
C MET A 316 -2.19 -0.31 18.09
N LEU A 317 -2.57 0.88 17.69
CA LEU A 317 -2.63 2.08 18.54
C LEU A 317 -4.09 2.45 18.79
N PRO A 318 -4.45 2.94 19.98
CA PRO A 318 -5.76 3.57 20.20
C PRO A 318 -6.09 4.54 19.06
N THR A 319 -7.23 4.33 18.41
CA THR A 319 -7.67 5.11 17.26
C THR A 319 -9.18 5.33 17.34
N TYR A 320 -9.63 6.58 17.19
CA TYR A 320 -11.03 6.96 17.35
C TYR A 320 -11.47 7.90 16.23
N LEU A 321 -12.77 7.99 16.01
CA LEU A 321 -13.38 8.98 15.11
C LEU A 321 -13.56 10.35 15.79
N GLU A 322 -13.48 10.41 17.11
CA GLU A 322 -13.60 11.64 17.89
C GLU A 322 -12.26 12.03 18.55
N PRO A 323 -12.00 13.33 18.78
CA PRO A 323 -10.73 13.81 19.35
C PRO A 323 -10.64 13.61 20.88
N ARG A 324 -10.66 12.37 21.36
CA ARG A 324 -10.67 12.02 22.79
C ARG A 324 -9.35 12.30 23.51
N PHE A 325 -8.24 12.33 22.80
CA PHE A 325 -6.90 12.38 23.39
C PHE A 325 -6.56 13.72 24.04
N ALA A 326 -7.05 14.84 23.48
CA ALA A 326 -6.76 16.17 23.99
C ALA A 326 -7.22 16.34 25.44
N SER A 327 -8.41 15.85 25.80
CA SER A 327 -8.94 15.89 27.16
C SER A 327 -8.19 15.00 28.14
N ALA A 328 -7.51 13.96 27.63
CA ALA A 328 -6.71 13.03 28.41
C ALA A 328 -5.23 13.46 28.54
N GLY A 329 -4.81 14.56 27.90
CA GLY A 329 -3.42 15.01 27.89
C GLY A 329 -2.47 14.02 27.19
N ILE A 330 -2.95 13.32 26.17
CA ILE A 330 -2.18 12.32 25.41
C ILE A 330 -1.85 12.90 24.04
N PRO A 331 -0.58 12.88 23.59
CA PRO A 331 -0.22 13.26 22.24
C PRO A 331 -0.90 12.36 21.20
N TYR A 332 -1.37 12.94 20.09
CA TYR A 332 -2.10 12.23 19.07
C TYR A 332 -1.84 12.79 17.66
N VAL A 333 -2.27 12.03 16.67
CA VAL A 333 -2.21 12.39 15.26
C VAL A 333 -3.64 12.42 14.73
N ALA A 334 -4.02 13.52 14.08
CA ALA A 334 -5.23 13.59 13.28
C ALA A 334 -4.89 13.31 11.82
N LYS A 335 -5.67 12.43 11.17
CA LYS A 335 -5.44 11.98 9.77
C LYS A 335 -6.77 11.90 9.04
N PRO A 336 -6.87 12.32 7.75
CA PRO A 336 -8.04 12.03 6.92
C PRO A 336 -8.25 10.52 6.76
N ILE A 337 -9.51 10.09 6.67
CA ILE A 337 -9.83 8.65 6.59
C ILE A 337 -9.23 7.95 5.36
N PHE A 338 -9.13 8.64 4.22
CA PHE A 338 -8.47 8.17 3.00
C PHE A 338 -7.21 8.95 2.63
N GLY A 339 -6.72 9.83 3.54
CA GLY A 339 -5.48 10.58 3.29
C GLY A 339 -4.30 9.69 2.93
N ARG A 340 -3.54 10.10 1.92
CA ARG A 340 -2.36 9.41 1.38
C ARG A 340 -1.12 10.28 1.55
N GLU A 341 0.05 9.67 1.52
CA GLU A 341 1.34 10.37 1.46
C GLU A 341 1.56 11.42 2.56
N GLY A 342 0.89 11.25 3.71
CA GLY A 342 0.97 12.17 4.84
C GLY A 342 0.20 13.48 4.65
N SER A 343 -0.56 13.65 3.55
CA SER A 343 -1.37 14.85 3.33
C SER A 343 -2.41 15.04 4.44
N ASP A 344 -2.60 16.28 4.86
CA ASP A 344 -3.51 16.73 5.93
C ASP A 344 -3.29 16.06 7.29
N VAL A 345 -2.14 15.45 7.52
CA VAL A 345 -1.77 14.89 8.81
C VAL A 345 -1.30 16.00 9.75
N THR A 346 -1.84 16.00 10.97
CA THR A 346 -1.41 16.93 12.03
C THR A 346 -1.05 16.16 13.30
N ILE A 347 0.13 16.40 13.84
CA ILE A 347 0.58 15.89 15.14
C ILE A 347 0.28 16.92 16.21
N TYR A 348 -0.39 16.49 17.28
CA TYR A 348 -0.75 17.30 18.43
C TYR A 348 0.03 16.86 19.67
N GLY A 349 0.48 17.83 20.45
CA GLY A 349 1.09 17.61 21.76
C GLY A 349 0.06 17.20 22.83
N ALA A 350 0.55 16.87 24.02
CA ALA A 350 -0.27 16.57 25.20
C ALA A 350 -1.15 17.76 25.66
N ASP A 351 -0.76 18.96 25.30
CA ASP A 351 -1.50 20.21 25.53
C ASP A 351 -2.59 20.50 24.49
N GLY A 352 -2.74 19.62 23.50
CA GLY A 352 -3.68 19.76 22.40
C GLY A 352 -3.28 20.78 21.32
N LEU A 353 -2.07 21.36 21.41
CA LEU A 353 -1.56 22.26 20.39
C LEU A 353 -0.88 21.47 19.25
N ALA A 354 -1.03 21.97 18.03
CA ALA A 354 -0.37 21.37 16.88
C ALA A 354 1.16 21.56 16.98
N VAL A 355 1.89 20.45 16.96
CA VAL A 355 3.36 20.38 16.99
C VAL A 355 3.93 20.37 15.57
N GLU A 356 3.25 19.67 14.64
CA GLU A 356 3.67 19.55 13.24
C GLU A 356 2.45 19.33 12.36
N ARG A 357 2.46 19.92 11.17
CA ARG A 357 1.41 19.75 10.15
C ARG A 357 2.04 19.39 8.83
N SER A 358 1.37 18.56 8.04
CA SER A 358 1.70 18.36 6.63
C SER A 358 1.64 19.70 5.87
N ALA A 359 2.48 19.83 4.86
CA ALA A 359 2.42 20.96 3.93
C ALA A 359 1.38 20.74 2.81
N GLU A 360 0.91 19.52 2.63
CA GLU A 360 -0.05 19.12 1.59
C GLU A 360 -1.46 19.10 2.19
N ASP A 361 -2.47 19.55 1.44
CA ASP A 361 -3.86 19.77 1.87
C ASP A 361 -4.90 19.21 0.88
N GLU A 362 -4.61 18.03 0.31
CA GLU A 362 -5.47 17.42 -0.73
C GLU A 362 -6.75 16.75 -0.19
N TYR A 363 -6.83 16.49 1.12
CA TYR A 363 -7.89 15.72 1.77
C TYR A 363 -8.57 16.49 2.92
N ALA A 364 -8.48 17.83 2.92
CA ALA A 364 -8.95 18.68 4.02
C ALA A 364 -10.46 18.55 4.32
N ASP A 365 -11.26 18.20 3.30
CA ASP A 365 -12.72 18.06 3.42
C ASP A 365 -13.17 16.67 3.94
N GLN A 366 -12.24 15.74 4.15
CA GLN A 366 -12.57 14.39 4.62
C GLN A 366 -12.76 14.33 6.14
N PRO A 367 -13.62 13.40 6.64
CA PRO A 367 -13.66 13.07 8.06
C PRO A 367 -12.28 12.61 8.55
N MET A 368 -11.99 12.89 9.82
CA MET A 368 -10.69 12.61 10.44
C MET A 368 -10.77 11.41 11.38
N VAL A 369 -9.67 10.68 11.49
CA VAL A 369 -9.40 9.77 12.60
C VAL A 369 -8.33 10.37 13.51
N TYR A 370 -8.41 10.05 14.79
CA TYR A 370 -7.47 10.46 15.82
C TYR A 370 -6.79 9.23 16.39
N GLN A 371 -5.47 9.14 16.22
CA GLN A 371 -4.66 8.00 16.64
C GLN A 371 -3.65 8.46 17.68
N GLN A 372 -3.43 7.67 18.73
CA GLN A 372 -2.36 7.92 19.69
C GLN A 372 -1.03 8.10 18.97
N TYR A 373 -0.30 9.17 19.26
CA TYR A 373 1.01 9.43 18.71
C TYR A 373 2.05 8.48 19.30
N VAL A 374 2.93 7.98 18.45
CA VAL A 374 4.18 7.28 18.84
C VAL A 374 5.34 7.91 18.08
N GLN A 375 6.45 8.08 18.75
CA GLN A 375 7.66 8.60 18.13
C GLN A 375 8.34 7.50 17.30
N LEU A 376 8.63 7.80 16.04
CA LEU A 376 9.46 6.97 15.19
C LEU A 376 10.94 7.07 15.59
N PRO A 377 11.72 5.98 15.49
CA PRO A 377 13.16 6.05 15.69
C PRO A 377 13.81 6.92 14.61
N GLU A 378 14.76 7.76 15.02
CA GLU A 378 15.54 8.56 14.09
C GLU A 378 16.82 7.85 13.71
N ILE A 379 17.21 7.97 12.47
CA ILE A 379 18.48 7.46 11.93
C ILE A 379 19.22 8.56 11.18
N GLU A 380 20.53 8.42 11.07
CA GLU A 380 21.36 9.23 10.19
C GLU A 380 21.77 8.42 8.97
N THR A 381 21.72 9.03 7.80
CA THR A 381 22.12 8.45 6.52
C THR A 381 22.80 9.49 5.65
N GLU A 382 23.53 9.04 4.63
CA GLU A 382 24.10 9.90 3.59
C GLU A 382 23.08 10.07 2.45
N THR A 383 23.05 11.25 1.86
CA THR A 383 22.24 11.61 0.69
C THR A 383 23.07 12.42 -0.30
N LEU A 384 22.54 12.67 -1.50
CA LEU A 384 23.19 13.57 -2.47
C LEU A 384 23.36 15.01 -1.93
N ALA A 385 22.48 15.42 -1.00
CA ALA A 385 22.55 16.73 -0.35
C ALA A 385 23.47 16.74 0.90
N GLY A 386 24.06 15.60 1.27
CA GLY A 386 24.89 15.43 2.46
C GLY A 386 24.23 14.55 3.52
N ARG A 387 24.62 14.73 4.80
CA ARG A 387 24.03 13.94 5.89
C ARG A 387 22.60 14.38 6.16
N PHE A 388 21.75 13.38 6.28
CA PHE A 388 20.34 13.55 6.62
C PHE A 388 20.00 12.75 7.89
N ARG A 389 19.24 13.37 8.79
CA ARG A 389 18.67 12.73 9.96
C ARG A 389 17.16 12.73 9.81
N GLY A 390 16.55 11.55 9.87
CA GLY A 390 15.11 11.40 9.66
C GLY A 390 14.50 10.25 10.45
N SER A 391 13.19 10.24 10.48
CA SER A 391 12.37 9.21 11.12
C SER A 391 12.31 7.97 10.24
N LEU A 392 12.52 6.79 10.83
CA LEU A 392 12.48 5.49 10.15
C LEU A 392 11.10 4.84 10.31
N LEU A 393 10.48 4.55 9.19
CA LEU A 393 9.22 3.82 9.08
C LEU A 393 9.45 2.49 8.36
N TRP A 394 8.76 1.43 8.80
CA TRP A 394 8.77 0.13 8.16
C TRP A 394 7.43 -0.20 7.52
N GLY A 395 7.45 -0.62 6.25
CA GLY A 395 6.33 -1.30 5.61
C GLY A 395 6.55 -2.82 5.63
N CYS A 396 5.50 -3.58 5.93
CA CYS A 396 5.48 -5.04 5.77
C CYS A 396 4.33 -5.42 4.85
N PHE A 397 4.65 -6.00 3.70
CA PHE A 397 3.65 -6.44 2.75
C PHE A 397 2.89 -7.67 3.25
N LEU A 398 1.60 -7.69 2.95
CA LEU A 398 0.70 -8.83 3.09
C LEU A 398 0.26 -9.24 1.69
N ILE A 399 0.61 -10.44 1.26
CA ILE A 399 0.31 -10.95 -0.08
C ILE A 399 -0.59 -12.17 0.01
N GLY A 400 -1.84 -12.05 -0.45
CA GLY A 400 -2.82 -13.11 -0.34
C GLY A 400 -3.01 -13.61 1.09
N GLY A 401 -3.02 -12.70 2.06
CA GLY A 401 -3.15 -12.99 3.50
C GLY A 401 -1.88 -13.45 4.20
N ALA A 402 -0.77 -13.67 3.48
CA ALA A 402 0.51 -14.08 4.08
C ALA A 402 1.50 -12.92 4.22
N PRO A 403 2.25 -12.81 5.34
CA PRO A 403 3.28 -11.80 5.50
C PRO A 403 4.43 -12.03 4.49
N SER A 404 4.98 -10.94 3.97
CA SER A 404 5.89 -11.01 2.84
C SER A 404 7.10 -10.08 3.00
N ALA A 405 7.44 -9.36 1.93
CA ALA A 405 8.57 -8.44 1.86
C ALA A 405 8.39 -7.24 2.82
N VAL A 406 9.51 -6.68 3.24
CA VAL A 406 9.55 -5.44 4.04
C VAL A 406 10.22 -4.33 3.26
N ILE A 407 9.85 -3.10 3.56
CA ILE A 407 10.43 -1.87 3.01
C ILE A 407 10.72 -0.89 4.14
N ALA A 408 11.83 -0.17 4.07
CA ALA A 408 12.14 0.92 4.99
C ALA A 408 12.04 2.27 4.27
N ARG A 409 11.46 3.26 4.95
CA ARG A 409 11.37 4.65 4.50
C ARG A 409 11.95 5.58 5.55
N VAL A 410 12.66 6.63 5.12
CA VAL A 410 13.27 7.61 6.01
C VAL A 410 12.83 9.01 5.59
N GLY A 411 12.24 9.74 6.51
CA GLY A 411 11.69 11.07 6.19
C GLY A 411 11.50 11.96 7.40
N GLY A 412 10.58 12.91 7.31
CA GLY A 412 10.13 13.73 8.44
C GLY A 412 9.36 12.92 9.47
N LYS A 413 8.88 13.56 10.54
CA LYS A 413 7.98 12.93 11.52
C LYS A 413 6.65 12.52 10.89
N ILE A 414 6.17 13.31 9.92
CA ILE A 414 5.09 12.95 9.02
C ILE A 414 5.76 12.38 7.76
N THR A 415 5.49 11.11 7.46
CA THR A 415 6.07 10.41 6.31
C THR A 415 5.30 10.82 5.06
N GLY A 416 5.90 11.62 4.20
CA GLY A 416 5.33 12.09 2.94
C GLY A 416 5.84 11.31 1.72
N ASN A 417 5.40 11.72 0.53
CA ASN A 417 5.79 11.13 -0.75
C ASN A 417 7.30 11.22 -1.02
N LEU A 418 7.94 12.30 -0.56
CA LEU A 418 9.38 12.54 -0.69
C LEU A 418 10.23 11.85 0.39
N SER A 419 9.65 10.97 1.21
CA SER A 419 10.44 10.16 2.14
C SER A 419 11.30 9.17 1.37
N TYR A 420 12.59 9.13 1.69
CA TYR A 420 13.56 8.27 1.04
C TYR A 420 13.23 6.79 1.19
N TYR A 421 13.37 6.02 0.12
CA TYR A 421 13.50 4.56 0.19
C TYR A 421 14.90 4.20 0.71
N MET A 422 14.97 3.41 1.79
CA MET A 422 16.20 2.92 2.41
C MET A 422 16.32 1.41 2.19
N PRO A 423 17.29 0.93 1.38
CA PRO A 423 17.57 -0.50 1.28
C PRO A 423 17.95 -1.11 2.63
N ALA A 424 17.54 -2.34 2.88
CA ALA A 424 17.78 -3.03 4.14
C ALA A 424 18.37 -4.43 3.95
N ALA A 425 19.30 -4.82 4.83
CA ALA A 425 19.91 -6.14 4.85
C ALA A 425 19.78 -6.79 6.22
N LEU A 426 19.70 -8.11 6.26
CA LEU A 426 19.72 -8.87 7.51
C LEU A 426 21.08 -8.80 8.19
N ILE A 427 21.06 -8.61 9.54
CA ILE A 427 22.21 -8.66 10.44
C ILE A 427 22.01 -9.70 11.54
#